data_0848d1d4bae31e613713cf0e84b6f87e
#
_entry.id   0848d1d4bae31e613713cf0e84b6f87e
#
_cell.length_a   1.000
_cell.length_b   1.000
_cell.length_c   1.000
_cell.angle_alpha   90.00
_cell.angle_beta   90.00
_cell.angle_gamma   90.00
#
_symmetry.space_group_name_H-M   'P 1'
#
loop_
_entity.id
_entity.type
_entity.pdbx_description
1 polymer ?
#
loop_
_entity_poly.entity_id
_entity_poly.type
_entity_poly.pdbx_seq_one_letter_code
_entity_poly.pdbx_strand_id
1 'polypeptide(L)'
;MNKIALFLSALNFKLFLVFLLLPVCVFAQERVTVRGRIINEKGEAVEYVQVGVPTRQIGSISTVDGHFEISIPPDTLEFFHVSYETASYPVTKAEDDVVVVLHEQELPPAVFIGGNTKEKYLIQPGVKINERIGGADFYRPGGGGKGAELGCIAKVRKPFLIKDIQFTILDNHIPGCVASINVYRIEGDPETFVNVLHKPIYFNIKESDSRQDYRIQPEEIILLEPGRYFVALQVVATDDDAVRRILETPESERHPRALHMSTALYFKSSYERYSAMGKMMKIPVNIGVGVKGLEYQ
;
A
#
# COMPACT_ATOMS: atom_id res chain seq x y z
N MET A 1 -11.18 47.72 46.70
CA MET A 1 -11.13 46.79 45.52
C MET A 1 -11.29 47.64 44.28
N ASN A 2 -10.25 47.68 43.43
CA ASN A 2 -10.07 48.65 42.34
C ASN A 2 -11.08 48.40 41.21
N LYS A 3 -11.96 49.39 40.94
CA LYS A 3 -12.90 49.38 39.78
C LYS A 3 -12.20 49.14 38.44
N ILE A 4 -10.91 49.50 38.33
CA ILE A 4 -10.07 49.29 37.17
C ILE A 4 -9.78 47.80 36.95
N ALA A 5 -9.54 47.00 37.99
CA ALA A 5 -9.31 45.57 37.89
C ALA A 5 -10.56 44.82 37.43
N LEU A 6 -11.73 45.22 37.84
CA LEU A 6 -12.99 44.64 37.40
C LEU A 6 -13.28 44.96 35.93
N PHE A 7 -12.95 46.18 35.48
CA PHE A 7 -13.12 46.58 34.08
C PHE A 7 -12.15 45.84 33.13
N LEU A 8 -10.91 45.66 33.53
CA LEU A 8 -9.94 44.87 32.77
C LEU A 8 -10.29 43.38 32.70
N SER A 9 -10.84 42.81 33.76
CA SER A 9 -11.32 41.44 33.78
C SER A 9 -12.52 41.24 32.86
N ALA A 10 -13.47 42.19 32.85
CA ALA A 10 -14.64 42.14 31.97
C ALA A 10 -14.28 42.34 30.49
N LEU A 11 -13.26 43.16 30.21
CA LEU A 11 -12.76 43.39 28.85
C LEU A 11 -12.05 42.15 28.32
N ASN A 12 -11.21 41.50 29.15
CA ASN A 12 -10.53 40.28 28.78
C ASN A 12 -11.53 39.10 28.55
N PHE A 13 -12.59 39.02 29.35
CA PHE A 13 -13.64 38.03 29.17
C PHE A 13 -14.44 38.28 27.89
N LYS A 14 -14.75 39.52 27.54
CA LYS A 14 -15.39 39.83 26.25
C LYS A 14 -14.49 39.52 25.05
N LEU A 15 -13.20 39.81 25.17
CA LEU A 15 -12.21 39.51 24.11
C LEU A 15 -12.06 37.97 23.93
N PHE A 16 -12.07 37.22 25.03
CA PHE A 16 -12.05 35.75 25.01
C PHE A 16 -13.32 35.19 24.39
N LEU A 17 -14.48 35.79 24.67
CA LEU A 17 -15.75 35.34 24.06
C LEU A 17 -15.81 35.62 22.55
N VAL A 18 -15.25 36.74 22.08
CA VAL A 18 -15.12 37.10 20.67
C VAL A 18 -14.17 36.12 19.96
N PHE A 19 -13.08 35.71 20.62
CA PHE A 19 -12.17 34.71 20.07
C PHE A 19 -12.79 33.29 20.01
N LEU A 20 -13.67 32.97 20.94
CA LEU A 20 -14.44 31.71 20.96
C LEU A 20 -15.54 31.66 19.88
N LEU A 21 -16.00 32.85 19.45
CA LEU A 21 -17.04 33.01 18.42
C LEU A 21 -16.45 33.21 17.00
N LEU A 22 -15.13 33.28 16.86
CA LEU A 22 -14.51 33.18 15.53
C LEU A 22 -14.92 31.82 14.98
N PRO A 23 -15.76 31.76 13.93
CA PRO A 23 -16.05 30.50 13.28
C PRO A 23 -14.68 29.98 12.83
N VAL A 24 -14.27 28.85 13.36
CA VAL A 24 -13.25 28.02 12.72
C VAL A 24 -13.90 27.65 11.38
N CYS A 25 -13.67 28.46 10.36
CA CYS A 25 -13.94 28.10 8.99
C CYS A 25 -13.01 26.93 8.71
N VAL A 26 -13.40 25.75 9.14
CA VAL A 26 -12.93 24.51 8.60
C VAL A 26 -13.39 24.58 7.14
N PHE A 27 -12.53 25.05 6.26
CA PHE A 27 -12.69 24.85 4.83
C PHE A 27 -12.68 23.34 4.65
N ALA A 28 -13.84 22.70 4.76
CA ALA A 28 -14.06 21.38 4.24
C ALA A 28 -13.77 21.53 2.75
N GLN A 29 -12.58 21.11 2.33
CA GLN A 29 -12.20 21.13 0.91
C GLN A 29 -13.26 20.29 0.19
N GLU A 30 -14.02 20.95 -0.69
CA GLU A 30 -15.07 20.28 -1.46
C GLU A 30 -14.46 19.09 -2.19
N ARG A 31 -15.00 17.90 -1.95
CA ARG A 31 -14.54 16.68 -2.60
C ARG A 31 -15.46 16.37 -3.77
N VAL A 32 -14.86 16.00 -4.86
CA VAL A 32 -15.54 15.55 -6.07
C VAL A 32 -15.30 14.05 -6.25
N THR A 33 -16.32 13.32 -6.68
CA THR A 33 -16.21 11.89 -6.95
C THR A 33 -16.05 11.70 -8.45
N VAL A 34 -15.05 10.89 -8.82
CA VAL A 34 -14.79 10.48 -10.19
C VAL A 34 -14.94 8.97 -10.28
N ARG A 35 -15.72 8.54 -11.27
CA ARG A 35 -15.94 7.13 -11.60
C ARG A 35 -15.57 6.89 -13.04
N GLY A 36 -15.02 5.70 -13.31
CA GLY A 36 -14.65 5.38 -14.67
C GLY A 36 -14.09 3.98 -14.83
N ARG A 37 -13.53 3.75 -15.99
CA ARG A 37 -12.92 2.49 -16.37
C ARG A 37 -11.54 2.71 -16.98
N ILE A 38 -10.61 1.83 -16.64
CA ILE A 38 -9.24 1.83 -17.13
C ILE A 38 -9.09 0.70 -18.13
N ILE A 39 -8.61 1.01 -19.31
CA ILE A 39 -8.38 0.07 -20.40
C ILE A 39 -6.97 0.25 -20.97
N ASN A 40 -6.49 -0.76 -21.71
CA ASN A 40 -5.29 -0.63 -22.52
C ASN A 40 -5.63 -0.15 -23.95
N GLU A 41 -4.63 0.00 -24.81
CA GLU A 41 -4.78 0.43 -26.21
C GLU A 41 -5.61 -0.53 -27.07
N LYS A 42 -5.79 -1.79 -26.63
CA LYS A 42 -6.63 -2.80 -27.28
C LYS A 42 -8.09 -2.75 -26.83
N GLY A 43 -8.41 -1.87 -25.86
CA GLY A 43 -9.74 -1.77 -25.26
C GLY A 43 -10.01 -2.81 -24.18
N GLU A 44 -8.98 -3.58 -23.75
CA GLU A 44 -9.09 -4.56 -22.68
C GLU A 44 -8.97 -3.87 -21.32
N ALA A 45 -9.72 -4.36 -20.32
CA ALA A 45 -9.65 -3.83 -18.97
C ALA A 45 -8.26 -4.04 -18.35
N VAL A 46 -7.76 -3.02 -17.63
CA VAL A 46 -6.54 -3.15 -16.84
C VAL A 46 -6.91 -3.29 -15.37
N GLU A 47 -6.56 -4.45 -14.81
CA GLU A 47 -6.89 -4.80 -13.43
C GLU A 47 -5.98 -4.10 -12.41
N TYR A 48 -6.55 -3.82 -11.24
CA TYR A 48 -5.81 -3.40 -10.03
C TYR A 48 -4.87 -2.21 -10.19
N VAL A 49 -5.22 -1.25 -11.04
CA VAL A 49 -4.49 0.01 -11.22
C VAL A 49 -4.60 0.86 -9.95
N GLN A 50 -3.49 1.37 -9.46
CA GLN A 50 -3.48 2.37 -8.38
C GLN A 50 -3.93 3.71 -8.96
N VAL A 51 -4.97 4.31 -8.37
CA VAL A 51 -5.58 5.57 -8.81
C VAL A 51 -5.53 6.55 -7.65
N GLY A 52 -5.00 7.76 -7.85
CA GLY A 52 -5.00 8.73 -6.76
C GLY A 52 -4.20 9.98 -7.00
N VAL A 53 -3.97 10.73 -5.92
CA VAL A 53 -3.18 11.95 -5.89
C VAL A 53 -2.01 11.76 -4.92
N PRO A 54 -0.82 11.38 -5.41
CA PRO A 54 0.33 11.05 -4.55
C PRO A 54 0.73 12.20 -3.63
N THR A 55 0.67 13.45 -4.12
CA THR A 55 1.00 14.65 -3.34
C THR A 55 0.09 14.86 -2.13
N ARG A 56 -1.14 14.34 -2.19
CA ARG A 56 -2.13 14.38 -1.09
C ARG A 56 -2.20 13.07 -0.32
N GLN A 57 -1.46 12.03 -0.76
CA GLN A 57 -1.47 10.69 -0.16
C GLN A 57 -2.87 10.06 -0.16
N ILE A 58 -3.66 10.37 -1.16
CA ILE A 58 -5.01 9.83 -1.38
C ILE A 58 -4.92 8.87 -2.56
N GLY A 59 -5.40 7.63 -2.36
CA GLY A 59 -5.42 6.65 -3.43
C GLY A 59 -6.39 5.53 -3.18
N SER A 60 -6.77 4.86 -4.26
CA SER A 60 -7.61 3.67 -4.33
C SER A 60 -7.00 2.69 -5.32
N ILE A 61 -7.61 1.53 -5.49
CA ILE A 61 -7.24 0.53 -6.50
C ILE A 61 -8.47 0.19 -7.31
N SER A 62 -8.34 0.12 -8.65
CA SER A 62 -9.40 -0.33 -9.53
C SER A 62 -9.75 -1.80 -9.30
N THR A 63 -10.91 -2.20 -9.77
CA THR A 63 -11.36 -3.60 -9.74
C THR A 63 -10.65 -4.43 -10.82
N VAL A 64 -10.89 -5.75 -10.83
CA VAL A 64 -10.34 -6.67 -11.84
C VAL A 64 -10.81 -6.34 -13.27
N ASP A 65 -11.97 -5.74 -13.43
CA ASP A 65 -12.54 -5.30 -14.70
C ASP A 65 -12.23 -3.81 -15.02
N GLY A 66 -11.26 -3.23 -14.29
CA GLY A 66 -10.72 -1.88 -14.52
C GLY A 66 -11.59 -0.75 -13.98
N HIS A 67 -12.73 -1.00 -13.32
CA HIS A 67 -13.55 0.07 -12.76
C HIS A 67 -12.89 0.72 -11.55
N PHE A 68 -13.02 2.04 -11.44
CA PHE A 68 -12.55 2.79 -10.28
C PHE A 68 -13.59 3.81 -9.83
N GLU A 69 -13.56 4.08 -8.52
CA GLU A 69 -14.25 5.19 -7.89
C GLU A 69 -13.31 5.83 -6.87
N ILE A 70 -13.17 7.14 -6.94
CA ILE A 70 -12.35 7.89 -5.99
C ILE A 70 -12.97 9.26 -5.70
N SER A 71 -12.93 9.67 -4.43
CA SER A 71 -13.37 11.00 -4.00
C SER A 71 -12.16 11.80 -3.53
N ILE A 72 -11.88 12.92 -4.22
CA ILE A 72 -10.72 13.79 -4.00
C ILE A 72 -11.13 15.26 -4.00
N PRO A 73 -10.38 16.17 -3.38
CA PRO A 73 -10.44 17.58 -3.75
C PRO A 73 -10.04 17.74 -5.23
N PRO A 74 -10.53 18.76 -5.96
CA PRO A 74 -10.07 19.03 -7.32
C PRO A 74 -8.55 19.03 -7.42
N ASP A 75 -8.00 18.16 -8.30
CA ASP A 75 -6.57 17.92 -8.47
C ASP A 75 -6.31 17.05 -9.72
N THR A 76 -5.08 16.61 -9.96
CA THR A 76 -4.74 15.66 -11.01
C THR A 76 -4.66 14.25 -10.44
N LEU A 77 -5.48 13.33 -10.96
CA LEU A 77 -5.35 11.90 -10.70
C LEU A 77 -4.16 11.33 -11.46
N GLU A 78 -3.41 10.47 -10.82
CA GLU A 78 -2.42 9.61 -11.45
C GLU A 78 -2.90 8.16 -11.42
N PHE A 79 -2.58 7.43 -12.50
CA PHE A 79 -2.92 6.02 -12.70
C PHE A 79 -1.62 5.26 -12.87
N PHE A 80 -1.32 4.40 -11.91
CA PHE A 80 -0.08 3.65 -11.88
C PHE A 80 -0.32 2.13 -11.93
N HIS A 81 0.37 1.46 -12.84
CA HIS A 81 0.43 0.01 -12.93
C HIS A 81 1.81 -0.41 -13.44
N VAL A 82 2.39 -1.51 -12.93
CA VAL A 82 3.78 -1.92 -13.23
C VAL A 82 4.06 -2.24 -14.70
N SER A 83 3.04 -2.59 -15.49
CA SER A 83 3.17 -2.91 -16.92
C SER A 83 2.88 -1.74 -17.86
N TYR A 84 2.48 -0.59 -17.33
CA TYR A 84 2.02 0.54 -18.13
C TYR A 84 2.73 1.83 -17.73
N GLU A 85 2.81 2.77 -18.65
CA GLU A 85 3.23 4.13 -18.35
C GLU A 85 2.21 4.80 -17.42
N THR A 86 2.69 5.65 -16.52
CA THR A 86 1.82 6.42 -15.64
C THR A 86 0.99 7.41 -16.46
N ALA A 87 -0.33 7.31 -16.36
CA ALA A 87 -1.24 8.27 -16.96
C ALA A 87 -1.72 9.30 -15.93
N SER A 88 -2.12 10.48 -16.42
CA SER A 88 -2.63 11.57 -15.58
C SER A 88 -3.96 12.09 -16.14
N TYR A 89 -4.89 12.45 -15.23
CA TYR A 89 -6.19 12.98 -15.58
C TYR A 89 -6.57 14.16 -14.66
N PRO A 90 -6.76 15.38 -15.20
CA PRO A 90 -7.13 16.54 -14.42
C PRO A 90 -8.61 16.48 -14.02
N VAL A 91 -8.89 16.62 -12.71
CA VAL A 91 -10.23 16.59 -12.14
C VAL A 91 -10.58 17.96 -11.57
N THR A 92 -11.64 18.57 -12.06
CA THR A 92 -12.15 19.86 -11.60
C THR A 92 -13.55 19.77 -10.98
N LYS A 93 -14.31 18.74 -11.32
CA LYS A 93 -15.69 18.49 -10.88
C LYS A 93 -15.96 16.98 -10.78
N ALA A 94 -17.12 16.61 -10.26
CA ALA A 94 -17.57 15.21 -10.28
C ALA A 94 -17.81 14.75 -11.74
N GLU A 95 -17.34 13.55 -12.05
CA GLU A 95 -17.45 12.94 -13.37
C GLU A 95 -17.74 11.46 -13.26
N ASP A 96 -18.66 10.97 -14.08
CA ASP A 96 -18.98 9.56 -14.27
C ASP A 96 -18.56 9.12 -15.68
N ASP A 97 -18.38 7.82 -15.86
CA ASP A 97 -18.04 7.18 -17.15
C ASP A 97 -16.71 7.65 -17.79
N VAL A 98 -15.75 8.09 -16.95
CA VAL A 98 -14.40 8.44 -17.43
C VAL A 98 -13.69 7.21 -17.95
N VAL A 99 -13.14 7.28 -19.17
CA VAL A 99 -12.31 6.21 -19.74
C VAL A 99 -10.87 6.67 -19.76
N VAL A 100 -10.00 5.91 -19.09
CA VAL A 100 -8.55 6.16 -19.08
C VAL A 100 -7.87 5.04 -19.86
N VAL A 101 -7.08 5.43 -20.87
CA VAL A 101 -6.29 4.49 -21.68
C VAL A 101 -4.86 4.49 -21.16
N LEU A 102 -4.35 3.31 -20.79
CA LEU A 102 -2.95 3.12 -20.40
C LEU A 102 -2.15 2.55 -21.57
N HIS A 103 -0.93 3.06 -21.74
CA HIS A 103 0.03 2.63 -22.76
C HIS A 103 1.02 1.64 -22.15
N GLU A 104 1.26 0.53 -22.86
CA GLU A 104 2.21 -0.49 -22.38
C GLU A 104 3.62 0.12 -22.23
N GLN A 105 4.27 -0.16 -21.11
CA GLN A 105 5.64 0.29 -20.86
C GLN A 105 6.62 -0.57 -21.66
N GLU A 106 7.58 0.05 -22.32
CA GLU A 106 8.67 -0.69 -22.97
C GLU A 106 9.48 -1.47 -21.93
N LEU A 107 9.63 -2.77 -22.17
CA LEU A 107 10.47 -3.61 -21.32
C LEU A 107 11.94 -3.27 -21.54
N PRO A 108 12.74 -3.12 -20.48
CA PRO A 108 14.18 -2.97 -20.64
C PRO A 108 14.76 -4.20 -21.34
N PRO A 109 15.85 -4.04 -22.11
CA PRO A 109 16.49 -5.16 -22.78
C PRO A 109 16.92 -6.22 -21.78
N ALA A 110 16.73 -7.49 -22.14
CA ALA A 110 17.12 -8.60 -21.29
C ALA A 110 18.65 -8.57 -21.04
N VAL A 111 19.05 -8.48 -19.79
CA VAL A 111 20.44 -8.51 -19.38
C VAL A 111 20.82 -9.94 -19.01
N PHE A 112 21.74 -10.55 -19.77
CA PHE A 112 22.32 -11.84 -19.44
C PHE A 112 23.56 -11.61 -18.57
N ILE A 113 23.51 -11.98 -17.31
CA ILE A 113 24.69 -11.99 -16.44
C ILE A 113 25.24 -13.42 -16.45
N GLY A 114 26.39 -13.61 -17.11
CA GLY A 114 27.17 -14.85 -17.01
C GLY A 114 27.94 -14.89 -15.69
N GLY A 115 28.17 -16.08 -15.13
CA GLY A 115 28.99 -16.25 -13.94
C GLY A 115 28.54 -17.37 -13.03
N ASN A 116 29.34 -17.66 -12.01
CA ASN A 116 28.98 -18.61 -10.96
C ASN A 116 27.90 -17.99 -10.07
N THR A 117 26.90 -18.79 -9.73
CA THR A 117 25.82 -18.36 -8.84
C THR A 117 25.78 -19.23 -7.58
N LYS A 118 25.33 -18.64 -6.48
CA LYS A 118 25.08 -19.33 -5.23
C LYS A 118 23.64 -19.12 -4.79
N GLU A 119 22.91 -20.21 -4.57
CA GLU A 119 21.56 -20.14 -4.03
C GLU A 119 21.59 -19.75 -2.56
N LYS A 120 20.82 -18.73 -2.19
CA LYS A 120 20.67 -18.27 -0.79
C LYS A 120 19.39 -17.49 -0.55
N TYR A 121 19.11 -17.20 0.71
CA TYR A 121 18.12 -16.21 1.09
C TYR A 121 18.71 -14.80 1.08
N LEU A 122 18.08 -13.88 0.37
CA LEU A 122 18.32 -12.45 0.47
C LEU A 122 17.62 -11.89 1.74
N ILE A 123 16.39 -12.31 1.95
CA ILE A 123 15.62 -12.08 3.19
C ILE A 123 15.25 -13.47 3.72
N GLN A 124 15.69 -13.81 4.92
CA GLN A 124 15.26 -15.06 5.53
C GLN A 124 13.82 -14.91 6.05
N PRO A 125 12.93 -15.89 5.79
CA PRO A 125 11.64 -15.92 6.46
C PRO A 125 11.92 -15.95 7.97
N GLY A 126 11.45 -14.94 8.68
CA GLY A 126 11.78 -14.77 10.10
C GLY A 126 11.35 -15.98 10.95
N VAL A 127 11.88 -16.07 12.16
CA VAL A 127 11.39 -17.03 13.15
C VAL A 127 9.91 -16.68 13.40
N LYS A 128 9.04 -17.64 13.11
CA LYS A 128 7.59 -17.50 13.21
C LYS A 128 7.23 -17.25 14.67
N ILE A 129 6.81 -16.04 14.96
CA ILE A 129 6.36 -15.71 16.31
C ILE A 129 5.02 -16.42 16.54
N ASN A 130 4.87 -16.94 17.74
CA ASN A 130 3.61 -17.48 18.25
C ASN A 130 2.50 -16.42 18.04
N GLU A 131 1.40 -16.85 17.49
CA GLU A 131 0.18 -16.11 17.10
C GLU A 131 -0.32 -15.09 18.14
N ARG A 132 0.10 -15.23 19.40
CA ARG A 132 -0.29 -14.35 20.51
C ARG A 132 0.55 -13.09 20.68
N ILE A 133 1.71 -12.97 20.06
CA ILE A 133 2.70 -11.93 20.41
C ILE A 133 2.92 -10.90 19.29
N GLY A 134 2.59 -11.19 18.02
CA GLY A 134 2.83 -10.21 16.98
C GLY A 134 2.43 -10.68 15.60
N GLY A 135 1.61 -9.90 15.01
CA GLY A 135 1.25 -9.95 13.61
C GLY A 135 0.97 -8.54 13.14
N ALA A 136 1.05 -8.32 11.85
CA ALA A 136 0.61 -7.09 11.21
C ALA A 136 -0.78 -7.33 10.66
N ASP A 137 -1.72 -6.48 11.02
CA ASP A 137 -3.08 -6.52 10.50
C ASP A 137 -3.23 -5.49 9.38
N PHE A 138 -3.63 -5.96 8.20
CA PHE A 138 -3.89 -5.09 7.05
C PHE A 138 -5.17 -4.27 7.19
N TYR A 139 -6.12 -4.74 8.01
CA TYR A 139 -7.41 -4.08 8.22
C TYR A 139 -7.63 -3.79 9.70
N ARG A 140 -7.51 -2.53 10.08
CA ARG A 140 -7.77 -2.05 11.44
C ARG A 140 -8.58 -0.74 11.39
N PRO A 141 -9.34 -0.44 12.42
CA PRO A 141 -10.05 0.83 12.52
C PRO A 141 -9.07 2.01 12.37
N GLY A 142 -9.36 2.92 11.43
CA GLY A 142 -8.57 4.11 11.20
C GLY A 142 -7.32 3.93 10.33
N GLY A 143 -7.08 2.75 9.76
CA GLY A 143 -5.98 2.56 8.82
C GLY A 143 -5.84 1.15 8.27
N GLY A 144 -5.37 1.08 7.04
CA GLY A 144 -5.20 -0.15 6.31
C GLY A 144 -6.49 -0.60 5.60
N GLY A 145 -6.32 -1.24 4.46
CA GLY A 145 -7.40 -1.71 3.62
C GLY A 145 -6.90 -2.03 2.23
N LYS A 146 -7.77 -1.97 1.25
CA LYS A 146 -7.38 -2.10 -0.16
C LYS A 146 -6.33 -1.03 -0.51
N GLY A 147 -5.19 -1.47 -1.03
CA GLY A 147 -4.01 -0.62 -1.27
C GLY A 147 -3.03 -0.53 -0.10
N ALA A 148 -3.36 -1.08 1.08
CA ALA A 148 -2.40 -1.19 2.18
C ALA A 148 -1.24 -2.11 1.81
N GLU A 149 -0.04 -1.78 2.25
CA GLU A 149 1.19 -2.48 1.88
C GLU A 149 2.13 -2.60 3.07
N LEU A 150 2.67 -3.79 3.23
CA LEU A 150 3.61 -4.16 4.29
C LEU A 150 4.74 -4.99 3.70
N GLY A 151 5.98 -4.80 4.16
CA GLY A 151 7.10 -5.55 3.60
C GLY A 151 8.34 -5.59 4.46
N CYS A 152 9.46 -5.96 3.84
CA CYS A 152 10.79 -6.02 4.44
C CYS A 152 11.82 -5.31 3.59
N ILE A 153 12.82 -4.72 4.26
CA ILE A 153 13.98 -4.12 3.58
C ILE A 153 15.04 -5.20 3.35
N ALA A 154 15.53 -5.29 2.12
CA ALA A 154 16.70 -6.07 1.73
C ALA A 154 17.86 -5.17 1.32
N LYS A 155 19.09 -5.59 1.62
CA LYS A 155 20.31 -5.01 1.08
C LYS A 155 20.97 -5.99 0.13
N VAL A 156 20.97 -5.66 -1.13
CA VAL A 156 21.67 -6.41 -2.20
C VAL A 156 23.09 -5.87 -2.31
N ARG A 157 24.08 -6.74 -2.21
CA ARG A 157 25.51 -6.37 -2.31
C ARG A 157 26.15 -6.79 -3.62
N LYS A 158 25.61 -7.82 -4.25
CA LYS A 158 25.98 -8.36 -5.56
C LYS A 158 24.69 -8.64 -6.32
N PRO A 159 24.68 -8.66 -7.65
CA PRO A 159 23.47 -8.95 -8.42
C PRO A 159 22.78 -10.22 -7.92
N PHE A 160 21.48 -10.15 -7.77
CA PHE A 160 20.68 -11.19 -7.15
C PHE A 160 19.41 -11.47 -7.96
N LEU A 161 19.28 -12.69 -8.47
CA LEU A 161 18.10 -13.16 -9.18
C LEU A 161 17.09 -13.75 -8.21
N ILE A 162 15.91 -13.17 -8.12
CA ILE A 162 14.81 -13.72 -7.29
C ILE A 162 14.27 -14.99 -7.93
N LYS A 163 14.15 -16.06 -7.14
CA LYS A 163 13.52 -17.33 -7.54
C LYS A 163 12.16 -17.51 -6.89
N ASP A 164 12.05 -17.19 -5.61
CA ASP A 164 10.78 -17.26 -4.90
C ASP A 164 10.69 -16.23 -3.78
N ILE A 165 9.45 -15.82 -3.52
CA ILE A 165 9.08 -14.90 -2.44
C ILE A 165 8.07 -15.64 -1.56
N GLN A 166 8.30 -15.60 -0.24
CA GLN A 166 7.55 -16.38 0.74
C GLN A 166 6.84 -15.45 1.72
N PHE A 167 5.59 -15.77 2.03
CA PHE A 167 4.79 -15.08 3.04
C PHE A 167 4.09 -16.10 3.94
N THR A 168 3.82 -15.71 5.17
CA THR A 168 2.98 -16.46 6.09
C THR A 168 1.81 -15.59 6.51
N ILE A 169 0.62 -16.01 6.17
CA ILE A 169 -0.64 -15.46 6.68
C ILE A 169 -1.05 -16.34 7.87
N LEU A 170 -1.34 -15.73 9.00
CA LEU A 170 -1.72 -16.44 10.22
C LEU A 170 -3.21 -16.79 10.20
N ASP A 171 -4.03 -15.85 9.81
CA ASP A 171 -5.46 -16.01 9.57
C ASP A 171 -5.96 -14.96 8.56
N ASN A 172 -7.04 -15.28 7.86
CA ASN A 172 -7.74 -14.37 6.96
C ASN A 172 -9.25 -14.58 7.05
N HIS A 173 -9.97 -13.55 7.45
CA HIS A 173 -11.44 -13.54 7.55
C HIS A 173 -12.09 -12.67 6.47
N ILE A 174 -11.33 -12.26 5.45
CA ILE A 174 -11.80 -11.41 4.36
C ILE A 174 -11.98 -12.26 3.11
N PRO A 175 -13.24 -12.47 2.63
CA PRO A 175 -13.51 -13.13 1.37
C PRO A 175 -12.95 -12.36 0.19
N GLY A 176 -12.61 -13.08 -0.88
CA GLY A 176 -12.17 -12.49 -2.15
C GLY A 176 -10.84 -11.72 -2.05
N CYS A 177 -10.01 -12.01 -1.04
CA CYS A 177 -8.76 -11.31 -0.83
C CYS A 177 -7.74 -11.68 -1.90
N VAL A 178 -7.34 -10.69 -2.71
CA VAL A 178 -6.23 -10.77 -3.68
C VAL A 178 -5.11 -9.88 -3.22
N ALA A 179 -3.90 -10.43 -3.22
CA ALA A 179 -2.68 -9.69 -2.91
C ALA A 179 -1.77 -9.58 -4.14
N SER A 180 -0.98 -8.52 -4.15
CA SER A 180 0.11 -8.28 -5.07
C SER A 180 1.44 -8.28 -4.31
N ILE A 181 2.49 -8.78 -4.97
CA ILE A 181 3.87 -8.58 -4.53
C ILE A 181 4.44 -7.38 -5.26
N ASN A 182 5.08 -6.49 -4.52
CA ASN A 182 5.83 -5.37 -5.06
C ASN A 182 7.30 -5.46 -4.63
N VAL A 183 8.20 -5.07 -5.53
CA VAL A 183 9.64 -4.97 -5.26
C VAL A 183 10.07 -3.56 -5.64
N TYR A 184 10.39 -2.75 -4.63
CA TYR A 184 10.82 -1.38 -4.84
C TYR A 184 12.31 -1.24 -4.59
N ARG A 185 13.01 -0.54 -5.49
CA ARG A 185 14.32 0.03 -5.20
C ARG A 185 14.14 1.29 -4.39
N ILE A 186 14.91 1.42 -3.30
CA ILE A 186 14.90 2.60 -2.43
C ILE A 186 16.05 3.50 -2.85
N GLU A 187 15.74 4.71 -3.29
CA GLU A 187 16.70 5.67 -3.85
C GLU A 187 16.58 7.04 -3.17
N GLY A 188 17.66 7.81 -3.22
CA GLY A 188 17.67 9.22 -2.86
C GLY A 188 17.60 9.54 -1.36
N ASP A 189 17.61 10.86 -1.09
CA ASP A 189 17.34 11.48 0.20
C ASP A 189 16.60 12.80 -0.09
N PRO A 190 15.30 12.92 0.18
CA PRO A 190 14.42 11.91 0.81
C PRO A 190 14.25 10.62 -0.01
N GLU A 191 13.99 9.52 0.69
CA GLU A 191 13.85 8.19 0.09
C GLU A 191 12.63 8.13 -0.86
N THR A 192 12.86 7.64 -2.07
CA THR A 192 11.85 7.31 -3.08
C THR A 192 11.79 5.80 -3.30
N PHE A 193 10.63 5.30 -3.71
CA PHE A 193 10.35 3.88 -3.90
C PHE A 193 9.99 3.64 -5.37
N VAL A 194 10.93 3.10 -6.13
CA VAL A 194 10.75 2.80 -7.56
C VAL A 194 10.45 1.31 -7.72
N ASN A 195 9.26 0.96 -8.19
CA ASN A 195 8.91 -0.44 -8.44
C ASN A 195 9.78 -0.96 -9.60
N VAL A 196 10.41 -2.12 -9.41
CA VAL A 196 11.31 -2.74 -10.40
C VAL A 196 10.68 -3.89 -11.17
N LEU A 197 9.40 -4.17 -10.91
CA LEU A 197 8.63 -5.16 -11.65
C LEU A 197 8.11 -4.55 -12.95
N HIS A 198 8.00 -5.40 -13.98
CA HIS A 198 7.39 -5.07 -15.26
C HIS A 198 6.11 -5.86 -15.52
N LYS A 199 5.90 -6.93 -14.74
CA LYS A 199 4.65 -7.70 -14.71
C LYS A 199 4.12 -7.76 -13.29
N PRO A 200 2.79 -7.64 -13.11
CA PRO A 200 2.21 -7.77 -11.78
C PRO A 200 2.32 -9.21 -11.29
N ILE A 201 2.44 -9.39 -9.99
CA ILE A 201 2.45 -10.69 -9.35
C ILE A 201 1.26 -10.74 -8.41
N TYR A 202 0.14 -11.31 -8.87
CA TYR A 202 -1.08 -11.45 -8.08
C TYR A 202 -1.28 -12.87 -7.57
N PHE A 203 -1.87 -13.00 -6.40
CA PHE A 203 -2.29 -14.29 -5.86
C PHE A 203 -3.44 -14.14 -4.88
N ASN A 204 -4.27 -15.20 -4.76
CA ASN A 204 -5.39 -15.24 -3.84
C ASN A 204 -4.93 -15.64 -2.45
N ILE A 205 -5.36 -14.90 -1.43
CA ILE A 205 -5.22 -15.29 -0.03
C ILE A 205 -6.52 -15.99 0.39
N LYS A 206 -6.43 -17.27 0.70
CA LYS A 206 -7.60 -18.08 1.11
C LYS A 206 -8.12 -17.60 2.46
N GLU A 207 -9.44 -17.59 2.61
CA GLU A 207 -10.09 -17.43 3.90
C GLU A 207 -9.79 -18.65 4.78
N SER A 208 -9.32 -18.40 6.00
CA SER A 208 -8.89 -19.47 6.92
C SER A 208 -8.61 -18.93 8.33
N ASP A 209 -9.04 -19.67 9.33
CA ASP A 209 -8.70 -19.47 10.75
C ASP A 209 -7.32 -20.02 11.13
N SER A 210 -6.63 -20.62 10.17
CA SER A 210 -5.35 -21.27 10.41
C SER A 210 -4.28 -20.75 9.46
N ARG A 211 -3.05 -20.85 9.93
CA ARG A 211 -1.86 -20.43 9.22
C ARG A 211 -1.73 -21.03 7.84
N GLN A 212 -1.37 -20.19 6.88
CA GLN A 212 -1.09 -20.50 5.49
C GLN A 212 0.30 -19.98 5.11
N ASP A 213 1.13 -20.85 4.54
CA ASP A 213 2.43 -20.49 4.00
C ASP A 213 2.33 -20.40 2.47
N TYR A 214 2.62 -19.22 1.94
CA TYR A 214 2.64 -18.95 0.50
C TYR A 214 4.07 -18.93 -0.01
N ARG A 215 4.29 -19.52 -1.17
CA ARG A 215 5.53 -19.46 -1.92
C ARG A 215 5.23 -19.12 -3.36
N ILE A 216 5.62 -17.93 -3.78
CA ILE A 216 5.31 -17.37 -5.08
C ILE A 216 6.59 -17.36 -5.92
N GLN A 217 6.52 -17.96 -7.11
CA GLN A 217 7.58 -17.91 -8.10
C GLN A 217 7.17 -16.89 -9.16
N PRO A 218 7.93 -15.78 -9.32
CA PRO A 218 7.67 -14.82 -10.38
C PRO A 218 7.77 -15.48 -11.77
N GLU A 219 6.87 -15.10 -12.66
CA GLU A 219 6.93 -15.52 -14.06
C GLU A 219 8.00 -14.75 -14.84
N GLU A 220 8.30 -13.53 -14.42
CA GLU A 220 9.35 -12.70 -14.99
C GLU A 220 10.69 -12.89 -14.28
N ILE A 221 11.77 -12.58 -15.00
CA ILE A 221 13.11 -12.54 -14.42
C ILE A 221 13.29 -11.25 -13.63
N ILE A 222 13.38 -11.34 -12.29
CA ILE A 222 13.63 -10.21 -11.42
C ILE A 222 15.08 -10.24 -10.97
N LEU A 223 15.91 -9.44 -11.64
CA LEU A 223 17.32 -9.26 -11.30
C LEU A 223 17.51 -7.97 -10.51
N LEU A 224 17.97 -8.10 -9.28
CA LEU A 224 18.28 -6.98 -8.40
C LEU A 224 19.75 -6.62 -8.48
N GLU A 225 20.05 -5.40 -8.92
CA GLU A 225 21.38 -4.81 -8.85
C GLU A 225 21.77 -4.43 -7.40
N PRO A 226 23.05 -4.23 -7.08
CA PRO A 226 23.44 -3.75 -5.75
C PRO A 226 22.65 -2.50 -5.33
N GLY A 227 22.05 -2.56 -4.14
CA GLY A 227 21.17 -1.49 -3.66
C GLY A 227 20.36 -1.87 -2.44
N ARG A 228 19.42 -0.99 -2.07
CA ARG A 228 18.43 -1.23 -1.04
C ARG A 228 17.08 -1.46 -1.70
N TYR A 229 16.36 -2.46 -1.23
CA TYR A 229 15.06 -2.83 -1.78
C TYR A 229 14.04 -3.02 -0.67
N PHE A 230 12.80 -2.74 -1.00
CA PHE A 230 11.63 -3.03 -0.16
C PHE A 230 10.77 -4.06 -0.90
N VAL A 231 10.64 -5.24 -0.32
CA VAL A 231 9.81 -6.33 -0.86
C VAL A 231 8.54 -6.40 -0.02
N ALA A 232 7.40 -6.20 -0.65
CA ALA A 232 6.14 -5.96 0.03
C ALA A 232 4.98 -6.80 -0.50
N LEU A 233 4.01 -7.02 0.38
CA LEU A 233 2.69 -7.53 0.09
C LEU A 233 1.71 -6.37 0.12
N GLN A 234 0.91 -6.21 -0.94
CA GLN A 234 -0.17 -5.23 -1.05
C GLN A 234 -1.50 -5.93 -1.24
N VAL A 235 -2.53 -5.55 -0.50
CA VAL A 235 -3.89 -6.01 -0.75
C VAL A 235 -4.48 -5.19 -1.88
N VAL A 236 -4.85 -5.84 -2.99
CA VAL A 236 -5.36 -5.15 -4.20
C VAL A 236 -6.86 -5.35 -4.41
N ALA A 237 -7.43 -6.44 -3.91
CA ALA A 237 -8.87 -6.66 -3.94
C ALA A 237 -9.37 -7.39 -2.70
N THR A 238 -10.65 -7.15 -2.38
CA THR A 238 -11.39 -7.80 -1.31
C THR A 238 -12.88 -7.78 -1.65
N ASP A 239 -13.67 -8.58 -0.96
CA ASP A 239 -15.11 -8.34 -0.87
C ASP A 239 -15.34 -7.09 0.02
N ASP A 240 -15.53 -5.94 -0.61
CA ASP A 240 -15.64 -4.65 0.09
C ASP A 240 -16.88 -4.61 1.01
N ASP A 241 -17.94 -5.34 0.70
CA ASP A 241 -19.13 -5.46 1.55
C ASP A 241 -18.84 -6.31 2.80
N ALA A 242 -18.08 -7.39 2.64
CA ALA A 242 -17.64 -8.19 3.78
C ALA A 242 -16.70 -7.40 4.70
N VAL A 243 -15.74 -6.67 4.13
CA VAL A 243 -14.84 -5.79 4.89
C VAL A 243 -15.63 -4.75 5.68
N ARG A 244 -16.61 -4.09 5.04
CA ARG A 244 -17.46 -3.10 5.71
C ARG A 244 -18.18 -3.74 6.90
N ARG A 245 -18.83 -4.90 6.73
CA ARG A 245 -19.49 -5.62 7.83
C ARG A 245 -18.54 -5.95 8.97
N ILE A 246 -17.32 -6.40 8.66
CA ILE A 246 -16.30 -6.69 9.69
C ILE A 246 -15.94 -5.43 10.47
N LEU A 247 -15.73 -4.30 9.80
CA LEU A 247 -15.36 -3.04 10.44
C LEU A 247 -16.49 -2.39 11.24
N GLU A 248 -17.76 -2.60 10.83
CA GLU A 248 -18.98 -2.11 11.53
C GLU A 248 -19.33 -2.98 12.74
N THR A 249 -18.89 -4.23 12.78
CA THR A 249 -19.11 -5.11 13.95
C THR A 249 -18.40 -4.53 15.17
N PRO A 250 -19.07 -4.46 16.36
CA PRO A 250 -18.44 -4.01 17.60
C PRO A 250 -17.15 -4.76 17.89
N GLU A 251 -16.14 -4.05 18.41
CA GLU A 251 -14.81 -4.63 18.65
C GLU A 251 -14.83 -5.86 19.58
N SER A 252 -15.79 -5.89 20.54
CA SER A 252 -16.01 -7.02 21.43
C SER A 252 -16.59 -8.27 20.76
N GLU A 253 -17.21 -8.13 19.59
CA GLU A 253 -17.94 -9.20 18.89
C GLU A 253 -17.25 -9.65 17.60
N ARG A 254 -16.32 -8.85 17.09
CA ARG A 254 -15.58 -9.19 15.87
C ARG A 254 -14.33 -10.01 16.18
N HIS A 255 -13.91 -10.79 15.20
CA HIS A 255 -12.57 -11.36 15.24
C HIS A 255 -11.54 -10.20 15.35
N PRO A 256 -10.56 -10.27 16.25
CA PRO A 256 -9.66 -9.15 16.55
C PRO A 256 -8.81 -8.72 15.33
N ARG A 257 -8.77 -9.54 14.28
CA ARG A 257 -7.94 -9.31 13.09
C ARG A 257 -8.66 -9.79 11.85
N ALA A 258 -8.67 -8.95 10.82
CA ALA A 258 -9.35 -9.28 9.57
C ALA A 258 -8.42 -10.04 8.59
N LEU A 259 -7.19 -9.54 8.39
CA LEU A 259 -6.14 -10.21 7.63
C LEU A 259 -4.82 -10.06 8.39
N HIS A 260 -4.34 -11.14 8.95
CA HIS A 260 -3.22 -11.16 9.86
C HIS A 260 -2.00 -11.84 9.27
N MET A 261 -0.95 -11.08 9.06
CA MET A 261 0.34 -11.54 8.55
C MET A 261 1.34 -11.79 9.66
N SER A 262 2.16 -12.83 9.54
CA SER A 262 3.23 -13.08 10.49
C SER A 262 4.28 -11.98 10.50
N THR A 263 4.82 -11.67 11.67
CA THR A 263 5.98 -10.78 11.81
C THR A 263 7.24 -11.61 12.09
N ALA A 264 8.40 -11.07 11.73
CA ALA A 264 9.68 -11.68 12.05
C ALA A 264 10.23 -11.12 13.36
N LEU A 265 10.89 -11.96 14.15
CA LEU A 265 11.55 -11.59 15.42
C LEU A 265 12.74 -10.62 15.27
N TYR A 266 13.01 -10.13 14.06
CA TYR A 266 14.13 -9.21 13.87
C TYR A 266 13.68 -7.77 14.08
N PHE A 267 14.24 -7.10 15.07
CA PHE A 267 14.09 -5.65 15.29
C PHE A 267 14.80 -4.84 14.21
N LYS A 268 14.38 -5.03 12.94
CA LYS A 268 14.85 -4.24 11.82
C LYS A 268 13.73 -3.33 11.36
N SER A 269 14.07 -2.12 10.99
CA SER A 269 13.12 -1.20 10.38
C SER A 269 12.55 -1.79 9.08
N SER A 270 11.27 -1.61 8.87
CA SER A 270 10.59 -1.85 7.61
C SER A 270 9.78 -0.63 7.20
N TYR A 271 8.92 -0.78 6.21
CA TYR A 271 7.98 0.24 5.79
C TYR A 271 6.57 -0.34 5.69
N GLU A 272 5.58 0.55 5.87
CA GLU A 272 4.18 0.30 5.62
C GLU A 272 3.53 1.51 4.96
N ARG A 273 2.44 1.30 4.23
CA ARG A 273 1.47 2.33 3.86
C ARG A 273 0.05 1.79 4.00
N TYR A 274 -0.92 2.66 4.28
CA TYR A 274 -2.29 2.24 4.61
C TYR A 274 -3.26 2.29 3.43
N SER A 275 -2.86 2.90 2.33
CA SER A 275 -3.66 3.00 1.10
C SER A 275 -2.76 3.07 -0.12
N ALA A 276 -3.30 2.79 -1.29
CA ALA A 276 -2.63 3.06 -2.55
C ALA A 276 -2.17 4.53 -2.61
N MET A 277 -0.97 4.78 -3.13
CA MET A 277 -0.34 6.12 -3.18
C MET A 277 -0.18 6.83 -1.84
N GLY A 278 -0.48 6.15 -0.72
CA GLY A 278 -0.23 6.67 0.63
C GLY A 278 1.26 6.82 0.92
N LYS A 279 1.59 7.62 1.94
CA LYS A 279 2.97 7.81 2.39
C LYS A 279 3.55 6.50 2.91
N MET A 280 4.76 6.17 2.47
CA MET A 280 5.57 5.12 3.08
C MET A 280 6.04 5.57 4.47
N MET A 281 5.63 4.84 5.51
CA MET A 281 5.98 5.10 6.90
C MET A 281 6.95 4.04 7.38
N LYS A 282 8.02 4.48 8.02
CA LYS A 282 9.00 3.58 8.61
C LYS A 282 8.47 3.00 9.92
N ILE A 283 8.53 1.69 10.05
CA ILE A 283 8.09 0.94 11.23
C ILE A 283 9.27 0.18 11.85
N PRO A 284 9.28 -0.01 13.18
CA PRO A 284 10.40 -0.67 13.89
C PRO A 284 10.32 -2.19 13.88
N VAL A 285 9.41 -2.77 13.10
CA VAL A 285 9.17 -4.22 13.05
C VAL A 285 9.39 -4.76 11.66
N ASN A 286 9.84 -5.99 11.56
CA ASN A 286 9.94 -6.75 10.32
C ASN A 286 8.70 -7.62 10.15
N ILE A 287 8.34 -7.81 8.90
CA ILE A 287 7.24 -8.69 8.50
C ILE A 287 7.83 -10.01 8.03
N GLY A 288 7.08 -11.10 8.16
CA GLY A 288 7.50 -12.46 7.81
C GLY A 288 7.60 -12.71 6.30
N VAL A 289 8.43 -11.92 5.61
CA VAL A 289 8.75 -12.09 4.19
C VAL A 289 10.06 -12.87 4.08
N GLY A 290 10.10 -13.86 3.19
CA GLY A 290 11.31 -14.54 2.75
C GLY A 290 11.55 -14.28 1.26
N VAL A 291 12.81 -14.02 0.88
CA VAL A 291 13.20 -13.90 -0.53
C VAL A 291 14.38 -14.83 -0.78
N LYS A 292 14.18 -15.82 -1.64
CA LYS A 292 15.20 -16.81 -2.02
C LYS A 292 15.59 -16.65 -3.48
N GLY A 293 16.85 -16.87 -3.81
CA GLY A 293 17.31 -16.74 -5.18
C GLY A 293 18.78 -17.03 -5.37
N LEU A 294 19.36 -16.55 -6.47
CA LEU A 294 20.74 -16.76 -6.87
C LEU A 294 21.53 -15.46 -6.75
N GLU A 295 22.58 -15.46 -5.93
CA GLU A 295 23.58 -14.39 -5.91
C GLU A 295 24.68 -14.71 -6.90
N TYR A 296 24.99 -13.76 -7.77
CA TYR A 296 26.13 -13.83 -8.69
C TYR A 296 27.44 -13.56 -7.94
N GLN A 297 28.48 -14.30 -8.28
CA GLN A 297 29.80 -14.24 -7.58
C GLN A 297 30.79 -13.33 -8.29
#